data_86dbda23244facec635ac3854e1d4401
#
_entry.id   86dbda23244facec635ac3854e1d4401
#
_cell.length_a   1.000
_cell.length_b   1.000
_cell.length_c   1.000
_cell.angle_alpha   90.00
_cell.angle_beta   90.00
_cell.angle_gamma   90.00
#
_symmetry.space_group_name_H-M   'P 1'
#
loop_
_entity.id
_entity.type
_entity.pdbx_description
1 polymer ?
#
loop_
_entity_poly.entity_id
_entity_poly.type
_entity_poly.pdbx_seq_one_letter_code
_entity_poly.pdbx_strand_id
1 'polypeptide(L)'
;MSIRGIDVSDYQPNVNWQTVANSGIAFAFVKATEGATHFADTFDYNWAAMKAVGIQRGAYHFFRPATNVQAQVDNFLKRVKIAPGDLPPVLDVETTAGLDGNTICDRMGIWLDAIEAETGLQPIIYTYPGFWDGLGVKRFGHYPLWIAHYTSAPQPWVPGAWKSWLFWQYTDKGRVAGVSGNVDINIFESLTTGDTGGKVLDLQKQLQKKGFYSGALDSSYGNSTKQAVIALQKAAGLDADGITGLKTWTALLGKIAPQPAPKPTPIVIPTPTPAPIPTPIPTPIPTPIPTPIPTPIPTPAPIPSPSPQPIEVPPIPQNLIKLVDVALSYRGLAHQDQALNWLQAQQSQNTLKEFSRQWRNQNVPQQTYANLVDICKFYRGFSYQERSLEWLQSQIPPSVLTEFARQWRSQQGSISPIAPVIRLIDVCKSYQNVSHQNRALDWLQGNITPVVLIEFARQWRGASSSIPGTVIRLIDVAKYYKGIGNQNQALDWLQGQIPSATIAEFARQWRTP
;
A
#
# COMPACT_ATOMS: atom_id res chain seq x y z
N MET A 1 10.86 -24.91 -5.54
CA MET A 1 10.78 -25.28 -6.98
C MET A 1 10.18 -24.09 -7.72
N SER A 2 10.81 -23.66 -8.81
CA SER A 2 10.36 -22.49 -9.58
C SER A 2 9.39 -22.92 -10.68
N ILE A 3 8.24 -22.22 -10.77
CA ILE A 3 7.16 -22.45 -11.73
C ILE A 3 7.11 -21.24 -12.67
N ARG A 4 7.09 -21.48 -13.98
CA ARG A 4 7.11 -20.40 -14.99
C ARG A 4 5.70 -20.01 -15.41
N GLY A 5 5.52 -18.73 -15.59
CA GLY A 5 4.32 -18.10 -16.15
C GLY A 5 4.66 -17.00 -17.15
N ILE A 6 3.63 -16.46 -17.77
CA ILE A 6 3.71 -15.28 -18.64
C ILE A 6 2.61 -14.29 -18.27
N ASP A 7 2.76 -13.06 -18.72
CA ASP A 7 1.60 -12.18 -18.79
C ASP A 7 1.47 -11.55 -20.20
N VAL A 8 0.22 -11.32 -20.58
CA VAL A 8 -0.13 -10.88 -21.94
C VAL A 8 -1.21 -9.81 -21.89
N SER A 9 -1.24 -9.01 -22.94
CA SER A 9 -2.23 -7.97 -23.18
C SER A 9 -2.58 -7.89 -24.67
N ASP A 10 -3.20 -6.81 -25.11
CA ASP A 10 -3.45 -6.55 -26.53
C ASP A 10 -2.15 -6.41 -27.36
N TYR A 11 -0.99 -6.27 -26.70
CA TYR A 11 0.32 -6.33 -27.36
C TYR A 11 0.70 -7.73 -27.87
N GLN A 12 0.05 -8.78 -27.35
CA GLN A 12 0.18 -10.17 -27.80
C GLN A 12 -1.17 -10.66 -28.36
N PRO A 13 -1.60 -10.20 -29.55
CA PRO A 13 -2.97 -10.37 -30.03
C PRO A 13 -3.32 -11.82 -30.43
N ASN A 14 -2.31 -12.64 -30.75
CA ASN A 14 -2.52 -13.98 -31.27
C ASN A 14 -1.68 -15.00 -30.48
N VAL A 15 -2.18 -15.44 -29.33
CA VAL A 15 -1.53 -16.44 -28.48
C VAL A 15 -2.08 -17.83 -28.79
N ASN A 16 -1.22 -18.78 -29.17
CA ASN A 16 -1.59 -20.18 -29.24
C ASN A 16 -1.38 -20.86 -27.87
N TRP A 17 -2.42 -20.87 -27.06
CA TRP A 17 -2.36 -21.35 -25.69
C TRP A 17 -2.03 -22.84 -25.56
N GLN A 18 -2.41 -23.68 -26.53
CA GLN A 18 -1.99 -25.09 -26.53
C GLN A 18 -0.47 -25.24 -26.66
N THR A 19 0.13 -24.44 -27.54
CA THR A 19 1.59 -24.43 -27.70
C THR A 19 2.28 -23.84 -26.49
N VAL A 20 1.72 -22.77 -25.89
CA VAL A 20 2.20 -22.16 -24.64
C VAL A 20 2.20 -23.18 -23.49
N ALA A 21 1.11 -23.93 -23.30
CA ALA A 21 1.03 -24.97 -22.27
C ALA A 21 2.10 -26.06 -22.48
N ASN A 22 2.27 -26.51 -23.73
CA ASN A 22 3.27 -27.53 -24.08
C ASN A 22 4.72 -27.02 -23.90
N SER A 23 4.96 -25.72 -23.79
CA SER A 23 6.28 -25.13 -23.52
C SER A 23 6.64 -25.03 -22.02
N GLY A 24 5.79 -25.59 -21.14
CA GLY A 24 6.04 -25.63 -19.70
C GLY A 24 5.59 -24.38 -18.94
N ILE A 25 4.73 -23.56 -19.54
CA ILE A 25 4.07 -22.45 -18.85
C ILE A 25 2.88 -22.99 -18.05
N ALA A 26 2.91 -22.81 -16.73
CA ALA A 26 1.90 -23.35 -15.82
C ALA A 26 0.83 -22.30 -15.43
N PHE A 27 1.13 -21.03 -15.48
CA PHE A 27 0.18 -19.95 -15.18
C PHE A 27 0.35 -18.75 -16.13
N ALA A 28 -0.70 -17.96 -16.26
CA ALA A 28 -0.62 -16.71 -16.98
C ALA A 28 -1.58 -15.66 -16.43
N PHE A 29 -1.14 -14.41 -16.50
CA PHE A 29 -2.02 -13.26 -16.27
C PHE A 29 -2.38 -12.61 -17.61
N VAL A 30 -3.61 -12.08 -17.69
CA VAL A 30 -4.08 -11.37 -18.88
C VAL A 30 -4.70 -10.04 -18.50
N LYS A 31 -4.37 -8.98 -19.25
CA LYS A 31 -5.03 -7.68 -19.12
C LYS A 31 -6.52 -7.84 -19.37
N ALA A 32 -7.34 -7.42 -18.43
CA ALA A 32 -8.78 -7.44 -18.58
C ALA A 32 -9.33 -6.05 -18.85
N THR A 33 -8.89 -5.08 -18.07
CA THR A 33 -9.43 -3.73 -18.11
C THR A 33 -8.37 -2.69 -17.75
N GLU A 34 -8.64 -1.43 -18.12
CA GLU A 34 -7.84 -0.29 -17.73
C GLU A 34 -8.75 0.90 -17.42
N GLY A 35 -8.48 1.60 -16.33
CA GLY A 35 -9.28 2.75 -15.95
C GLY A 35 -10.77 2.45 -15.87
N ALA A 36 -11.60 3.46 -16.05
CA ALA A 36 -13.05 3.35 -15.85
C ALA A 36 -13.82 2.70 -17.00
N THR A 37 -13.22 2.59 -18.21
CA THR A 37 -14.00 2.27 -19.42
C THR A 37 -13.32 1.32 -20.40
N HIS A 38 -12.00 1.17 -20.36
CA HIS A 38 -11.30 0.35 -21.35
C HIS A 38 -11.41 -1.13 -21.02
N PHE A 39 -11.76 -1.93 -22.02
CA PHE A 39 -11.72 -3.39 -22.02
C PHE A 39 -10.62 -3.85 -22.98
N ALA A 40 -9.78 -4.79 -22.54
CA ALA A 40 -8.78 -5.38 -23.42
C ALA A 40 -9.47 -6.28 -24.47
N ASP A 41 -9.15 -6.08 -25.74
CA ASP A 41 -9.81 -6.76 -26.87
C ASP A 41 -9.53 -8.27 -26.86
N THR A 42 -8.32 -8.65 -26.45
CA THR A 42 -7.86 -10.05 -26.42
C THR A 42 -8.32 -10.82 -25.20
N PHE A 43 -8.95 -10.18 -24.21
CA PHE A 43 -9.23 -10.79 -22.91
C PHE A 43 -10.10 -12.06 -23.02
N ASP A 44 -11.25 -12.00 -23.68
CA ASP A 44 -12.21 -13.10 -23.70
C ASP A 44 -11.60 -14.36 -24.33
N TYR A 45 -10.89 -14.19 -25.44
CA TYR A 45 -10.17 -15.29 -26.07
C TYR A 45 -9.13 -15.90 -25.13
N ASN A 46 -8.24 -15.07 -24.60
CA ASN A 46 -7.16 -15.52 -23.72
C ASN A 46 -7.73 -16.18 -22.46
N TRP A 47 -8.76 -15.56 -21.86
CA TRP A 47 -9.40 -16.07 -20.64
C TRP A 47 -10.02 -17.46 -20.84
N ALA A 48 -10.73 -17.67 -21.93
CA ALA A 48 -11.31 -18.96 -22.25
C ALA A 48 -10.27 -20.02 -22.63
N ALA A 49 -9.30 -19.65 -23.48
CA ALA A 49 -8.31 -20.56 -24.02
C ALA A 49 -7.32 -21.04 -22.95
N MET A 50 -6.85 -20.20 -22.03
CA MET A 50 -6.01 -20.60 -20.90
C MET A 50 -6.68 -21.71 -20.07
N LYS A 51 -7.97 -21.54 -19.75
CA LYS A 51 -8.73 -22.55 -19.00
C LYS A 51 -8.86 -23.85 -19.74
N ALA A 52 -9.11 -23.79 -21.04
CA ALA A 52 -9.29 -24.98 -21.88
C ALA A 52 -8.03 -25.87 -21.94
N VAL A 53 -6.83 -25.27 -21.84
CA VAL A 53 -5.55 -26.00 -21.88
C VAL A 53 -4.96 -26.26 -20.50
N GLY A 54 -5.68 -25.91 -19.40
CA GLY A 54 -5.26 -26.18 -18.03
C GLY A 54 -4.19 -25.24 -17.48
N ILE A 55 -3.89 -24.10 -18.14
CA ILE A 55 -3.07 -23.03 -17.58
C ILE A 55 -3.86 -22.34 -16.46
N GLN A 56 -3.25 -22.19 -15.28
CA GLN A 56 -3.86 -21.44 -14.18
C GLN A 56 -3.84 -19.97 -14.52
N ARG A 57 -5.02 -19.39 -14.68
CA ARG A 57 -5.20 -18.04 -15.24
C ARG A 57 -5.48 -17.01 -14.16
N GLY A 58 -4.99 -15.78 -14.36
CA GLY A 58 -5.31 -14.59 -13.58
C GLY A 58 -5.65 -13.40 -14.49
N ALA A 59 -6.39 -12.45 -13.96
CA ALA A 59 -6.76 -11.23 -14.66
C ALA A 59 -6.22 -10.01 -13.95
N TYR A 60 -5.69 -9.02 -14.70
CA TYR A 60 -5.23 -7.77 -14.12
C TYR A 60 -5.99 -6.55 -14.64
N HIS A 61 -6.10 -5.57 -13.77
CA HIS A 61 -6.65 -4.25 -14.03
C HIS A 61 -5.55 -3.22 -13.99
N PHE A 62 -5.31 -2.51 -15.09
CA PHE A 62 -4.38 -1.39 -15.11
C PHE A 62 -5.02 -0.17 -14.44
N PHE A 63 -4.47 0.21 -13.30
CA PHE A 63 -5.04 1.23 -12.45
C PHE A 63 -4.73 2.64 -12.95
N ARG A 64 -5.77 3.44 -13.13
CA ARG A 64 -5.66 4.87 -13.45
C ARG A 64 -6.02 5.72 -12.24
N PRO A 65 -5.06 6.09 -11.40
CA PRO A 65 -5.34 6.68 -10.08
C PRO A 65 -6.08 8.03 -10.16
N ALA A 66 -6.02 8.75 -11.27
CA ALA A 66 -6.74 10.01 -11.44
C ALA A 66 -8.23 9.82 -11.83
N THR A 67 -8.65 8.62 -12.23
CA THR A 67 -10.05 8.36 -12.63
C THR A 67 -10.89 7.84 -11.47
N ASN A 68 -12.22 7.84 -11.64
CA ASN A 68 -13.13 7.36 -10.61
C ASN A 68 -12.88 5.88 -10.27
N VAL A 69 -12.59 5.58 -9.01
CA VAL A 69 -12.19 4.25 -8.58
C VAL A 69 -13.35 3.28 -8.61
N GLN A 70 -14.57 3.70 -8.21
CA GLN A 70 -15.74 2.83 -8.28
C GLN A 70 -16.06 2.42 -9.71
N ALA A 71 -15.94 3.33 -10.65
CA ALA A 71 -16.10 2.99 -12.06
C ALA A 71 -15.03 1.99 -12.56
N GLN A 72 -13.81 2.02 -12.02
CA GLN A 72 -12.79 1.02 -12.30
C GLN A 72 -13.13 -0.34 -11.69
N VAL A 73 -13.66 -0.38 -10.48
CA VAL A 73 -14.19 -1.60 -9.85
C VAL A 73 -15.29 -2.20 -10.71
N ASP A 74 -16.28 -1.39 -11.08
CA ASP A 74 -17.42 -1.82 -11.90
C ASP A 74 -16.97 -2.33 -13.27
N ASN A 75 -15.99 -1.64 -13.89
CA ASN A 75 -15.37 -2.01 -15.15
C ASN A 75 -14.74 -3.41 -15.06
N PHE A 76 -13.94 -3.67 -14.04
CA PHE A 76 -13.30 -4.97 -13.82
C PHE A 76 -14.33 -6.08 -13.56
N LEU A 77 -15.24 -5.88 -12.61
CA LEU A 77 -16.25 -6.86 -12.23
C LEU A 77 -17.27 -7.19 -13.35
N LYS A 78 -17.52 -6.23 -14.22
CA LYS A 78 -18.34 -6.45 -15.43
C LYS A 78 -17.66 -7.46 -16.37
N ARG A 79 -16.34 -7.35 -16.54
CA ARG A 79 -15.57 -8.14 -17.50
C ARG A 79 -15.10 -9.46 -16.93
N VAL A 80 -14.57 -9.47 -15.72
CA VAL A 80 -13.92 -10.64 -15.13
C VAL A 80 -14.90 -11.43 -14.26
N LYS A 81 -15.07 -12.69 -14.60
CA LYS A 81 -15.83 -13.66 -13.80
C LYS A 81 -14.85 -14.71 -13.27
N ILE A 82 -14.47 -14.55 -12.01
CA ILE A 82 -13.57 -15.47 -11.32
C ILE A 82 -14.30 -16.78 -11.04
N ALA A 83 -13.65 -17.89 -11.32
CA ALA A 83 -14.12 -19.23 -11.05
C ALA A 83 -13.16 -19.95 -10.06
N PRO A 84 -13.61 -21.01 -9.38
CA PRO A 84 -12.72 -21.82 -8.55
C PRO A 84 -11.49 -22.29 -9.33
N GLY A 85 -10.31 -22.07 -8.75
CA GLY A 85 -9.01 -22.39 -9.35
C GLY A 85 -8.38 -21.26 -10.17
N ASP A 86 -9.10 -20.20 -10.49
CA ASP A 86 -8.51 -18.99 -11.08
C ASP A 86 -7.64 -18.27 -10.02
N LEU A 87 -6.55 -17.64 -10.45
CA LEU A 87 -5.68 -16.82 -9.59
C LEU A 87 -6.43 -15.58 -9.09
N PRO A 88 -6.05 -15.02 -7.94
CA PRO A 88 -6.65 -13.79 -7.45
C PRO A 88 -6.55 -12.65 -8.46
N PRO A 89 -7.52 -11.70 -8.43
CA PRO A 89 -7.46 -10.48 -9.21
C PRO A 89 -6.18 -9.68 -8.94
N VAL A 90 -5.66 -9.00 -9.95
CA VAL A 90 -4.46 -8.18 -9.81
C VAL A 90 -4.79 -6.71 -10.03
N LEU A 91 -4.32 -5.86 -9.13
CA LEU A 91 -4.25 -4.41 -9.32
C LEU A 91 -2.86 -4.05 -9.82
N ASP A 92 -2.76 -3.60 -11.06
CA ASP A 92 -1.53 -3.18 -11.71
C ASP A 92 -1.34 -1.67 -11.53
N VAL A 93 -0.29 -1.28 -10.80
CA VAL A 93 -0.07 0.09 -10.32
C VAL A 93 1.29 0.59 -10.77
N GLU A 94 1.29 1.39 -11.84
CA GLU A 94 2.51 1.83 -12.53
C GLU A 94 2.54 3.34 -12.86
N THR A 95 1.47 4.07 -12.57
CA THR A 95 1.38 5.49 -12.90
C THR A 95 0.84 6.30 -11.74
N THR A 96 1.40 7.48 -11.57
CA THR A 96 0.92 8.45 -10.57
C THR A 96 -0.21 9.32 -11.12
N ALA A 97 -0.26 9.50 -12.44
CA ALA A 97 -1.14 10.49 -13.09
C ALA A 97 -1.08 11.89 -12.41
N GLY A 98 0.08 12.25 -11.86
CA GLY A 98 0.31 13.51 -11.17
C GLY A 98 -0.20 13.57 -9.71
N LEU A 99 -0.65 12.45 -9.15
CA LEU A 99 -1.09 12.36 -7.75
C LEU A 99 0.08 11.96 -6.83
N ASP A 100 -0.03 12.35 -5.57
CA ASP A 100 0.91 11.92 -4.52
C ASP A 100 0.64 10.48 -4.08
N GLY A 101 1.67 9.86 -3.47
CA GLY A 101 1.62 8.44 -3.10
C GLY A 101 0.53 8.09 -2.09
N ASN A 102 0.18 8.99 -1.16
CA ASN A 102 -0.89 8.73 -0.19
C ASN A 102 -2.26 8.71 -0.87
N THR A 103 -2.52 9.69 -1.74
CA THR A 103 -3.75 9.74 -2.54
C THR A 103 -3.90 8.50 -3.43
N ILE A 104 -2.81 8.05 -4.07
CA ILE A 104 -2.81 6.81 -4.86
C ILE A 104 -3.16 5.62 -3.96
N CYS A 105 -2.50 5.49 -2.82
CA CYS A 105 -2.77 4.41 -1.88
C CYS A 105 -4.19 4.41 -1.34
N ASP A 106 -4.77 5.56 -1.04
CA ASP A 106 -6.17 5.65 -0.59
C ASP A 106 -7.13 5.13 -1.67
N ARG A 107 -6.89 5.51 -2.92
CA ARG A 107 -7.67 5.04 -4.07
C ARG A 107 -7.47 3.55 -4.36
N MET A 108 -6.23 3.07 -4.26
CA MET A 108 -5.94 1.63 -4.34
C MET A 108 -6.72 0.85 -3.28
N GLY A 109 -6.73 1.33 -2.02
CA GLY A 109 -7.47 0.70 -0.92
C GLY A 109 -8.93 0.49 -1.27
N ILE A 110 -9.61 1.48 -1.85
CA ILE A 110 -11.01 1.38 -2.28
C ILE A 110 -11.19 0.24 -3.30
N TRP A 111 -10.31 0.16 -4.30
CA TRP A 111 -10.39 -0.89 -5.32
C TRP A 111 -10.12 -2.27 -4.72
N LEU A 112 -9.06 -2.41 -3.93
CA LEU A 112 -8.65 -3.67 -3.30
C LEU A 112 -9.76 -4.22 -2.40
N ASP A 113 -10.31 -3.38 -1.52
CA ASP A 113 -11.37 -3.77 -0.59
C ASP A 113 -12.65 -4.18 -1.33
N ALA A 114 -13.05 -3.43 -2.36
CA ALA A 114 -14.23 -3.73 -3.16
C ALA A 114 -14.08 -5.06 -3.93
N ILE A 115 -12.93 -5.29 -4.55
CA ILE A 115 -12.68 -6.53 -5.29
C ILE A 115 -12.57 -7.74 -4.35
N GLU A 116 -11.92 -7.59 -3.18
CA GLU A 116 -11.86 -8.66 -2.17
C GLU A 116 -13.28 -9.01 -1.66
N ALA A 117 -14.11 -8.00 -1.42
CA ALA A 117 -15.49 -8.20 -0.97
C ALA A 117 -16.34 -8.98 -1.99
N GLU A 118 -16.28 -8.59 -3.27
CA GLU A 118 -17.08 -9.18 -4.35
C GLU A 118 -16.57 -10.55 -4.81
N THR A 119 -15.25 -10.73 -4.91
CA THR A 119 -14.68 -11.99 -5.41
C THR A 119 -14.43 -13.01 -4.32
N GLY A 120 -14.28 -12.53 -3.07
CA GLY A 120 -13.87 -13.36 -1.95
C GLY A 120 -12.40 -13.77 -1.98
N LEU A 121 -11.61 -13.22 -2.88
CA LEU A 121 -10.17 -13.43 -3.02
C LEU A 121 -9.41 -12.16 -2.66
N GLN A 122 -8.41 -12.26 -1.79
CA GLN A 122 -7.50 -11.15 -1.52
C GLN A 122 -6.72 -10.82 -2.79
N PRO A 123 -6.83 -9.60 -3.36
CA PRO A 123 -6.14 -9.23 -4.59
C PRO A 123 -4.62 -9.23 -4.45
N ILE A 124 -3.93 -9.30 -5.58
CA ILE A 124 -2.48 -9.15 -5.72
C ILE A 124 -2.20 -7.72 -6.19
N ILE A 125 -1.14 -7.11 -5.68
CA ILE A 125 -0.65 -5.83 -6.20
C ILE A 125 0.54 -6.11 -7.12
N TYR A 126 0.45 -5.63 -8.38
CA TYR A 126 1.58 -5.58 -9.28
C TYR A 126 2.15 -4.17 -9.32
N THR A 127 3.48 -4.09 -9.30
CA THR A 127 4.24 -2.85 -9.44
C THR A 127 5.71 -3.15 -9.72
N TYR A 128 6.54 -2.09 -9.88
CA TYR A 128 7.99 -2.22 -9.95
C TYR A 128 8.71 -1.35 -8.90
N PRO A 129 9.94 -1.71 -8.49
CA PRO A 129 10.61 -1.08 -7.35
C PRO A 129 10.75 0.43 -7.48
N GLY A 130 11.20 0.90 -8.64
CA GLY A 130 11.43 2.34 -8.86
C GLY A 130 10.16 3.18 -8.73
N PHE A 131 9.02 2.65 -9.17
CA PHE A 131 7.74 3.32 -9.01
C PHE A 131 7.30 3.36 -7.55
N TRP A 132 7.28 2.19 -6.89
CA TRP A 132 6.76 2.10 -5.52
C TRP A 132 7.61 2.87 -4.51
N ASP A 133 8.94 2.76 -4.61
CA ASP A 133 9.85 3.53 -3.75
C ASP A 133 9.70 5.03 -4.00
N GLY A 134 9.45 5.43 -5.26
CA GLY A 134 9.15 6.82 -5.65
C GLY A 134 7.85 7.37 -5.05
N LEU A 135 6.88 6.52 -4.70
CA LEU A 135 5.68 6.95 -3.97
C LEU A 135 5.96 7.35 -2.53
N GLY A 136 7.07 6.91 -1.94
CA GLY A 136 7.46 7.22 -0.57
C GLY A 136 6.56 6.63 0.51
N VAL A 137 5.80 5.58 0.20
CA VAL A 137 4.79 4.98 1.09
C VAL A 137 5.19 3.58 1.56
N LYS A 138 4.72 3.19 2.76
CA LYS A 138 4.91 1.86 3.34
C LYS A 138 3.56 1.23 3.67
N ARG A 139 2.68 1.16 2.67
CA ARG A 139 1.33 0.60 2.81
C ARG A 139 1.21 -0.71 2.04
N PHE A 140 0.16 -1.49 2.31
CA PHE A 140 -0.22 -2.71 1.60
C PHE A 140 0.73 -3.91 1.70
N GLY A 141 1.72 -3.89 2.62
CA GLY A 141 2.63 -5.03 2.82
C GLY A 141 1.96 -6.33 3.29
N HIS A 142 0.65 -6.31 3.54
CA HIS A 142 -0.17 -7.49 3.85
C HIS A 142 -0.89 -8.06 2.61
N TYR A 143 -0.87 -7.37 1.47
CA TYR A 143 -1.31 -7.90 0.18
C TYR A 143 -0.16 -8.66 -0.48
N PRO A 144 -0.45 -9.74 -1.25
CA PRO A 144 0.56 -10.40 -2.07
C PRO A 144 1.15 -9.45 -3.10
N LEU A 145 2.47 -9.56 -3.33
CA LEU A 145 3.20 -8.74 -4.29
C LEU A 145 3.55 -9.53 -5.54
N TRP A 146 3.20 -9.01 -6.71
CA TRP A 146 3.78 -9.37 -7.99
C TRP A 146 4.71 -8.23 -8.40
N ILE A 147 6.03 -8.48 -8.41
CA ILE A 147 7.04 -7.46 -8.64
C ILE A 147 7.68 -7.60 -10.02
N ALA A 148 7.71 -6.53 -10.80
CA ALA A 148 8.50 -6.46 -12.02
C ALA A 148 9.89 -5.91 -11.69
N HIS A 149 10.93 -6.70 -11.89
CA HIS A 149 12.30 -6.24 -11.74
C HIS A 149 13.23 -7.02 -12.65
N TYR A 150 13.68 -6.37 -13.72
CA TYR A 150 14.56 -6.95 -14.74
C TYR A 150 16.02 -6.80 -14.30
N THR A 151 16.53 -7.82 -13.62
CA THR A 151 17.86 -7.80 -12.99
C THR A 151 18.57 -9.13 -13.17
N SER A 152 19.90 -9.09 -13.19
CA SER A 152 20.76 -10.29 -13.12
C SER A 152 20.95 -10.82 -11.69
N ALA A 153 20.44 -10.12 -10.67
CA ALA A 153 20.45 -10.59 -9.29
C ALA A 153 19.57 -11.83 -9.14
N PRO A 154 19.90 -12.76 -8.21
CA PRO A 154 19.13 -14.01 -8.01
C PRO A 154 17.72 -13.76 -7.43
N GLN A 155 17.44 -12.56 -6.91
CA GLN A 155 16.16 -12.16 -6.34
C GLN A 155 15.84 -10.70 -6.76
N PRO A 156 14.57 -10.34 -6.90
CA PRO A 156 14.19 -8.99 -7.19
C PRO A 156 14.41 -8.07 -5.96
N TRP A 157 14.59 -6.80 -6.21
CA TRP A 157 14.43 -5.80 -5.17
C TRP A 157 12.95 -5.73 -4.75
N VAL A 158 12.69 -5.86 -3.45
CA VAL A 158 11.34 -5.79 -2.88
C VAL A 158 11.20 -4.47 -2.14
N PRO A 159 10.25 -3.61 -2.52
CA PRO A 159 10.02 -2.33 -1.85
C PRO A 159 9.70 -2.50 -0.36
N GLY A 160 10.06 -1.49 0.44
CA GLY A 160 10.05 -1.58 1.91
C GLY A 160 8.69 -1.80 2.59
N ALA A 161 7.58 -1.81 1.85
CA ALA A 161 6.27 -2.21 2.37
C ALA A 161 6.17 -3.72 2.56
N TRP A 162 6.79 -4.50 1.70
CA TRP A 162 6.76 -5.98 1.70
C TRP A 162 8.04 -6.58 2.27
N LYS A 163 7.95 -7.85 2.65
CA LYS A 163 9.11 -8.66 3.09
C LYS A 163 9.47 -9.75 2.08
N SER A 164 8.55 -10.06 1.17
CA SER A 164 8.75 -11.02 0.10
C SER A 164 7.86 -10.71 -1.11
N TRP A 165 7.98 -11.51 -2.14
CA TRP A 165 7.16 -11.47 -3.34
C TRP A 165 6.47 -12.82 -3.56
N LEU A 166 5.28 -12.78 -4.18
CA LEU A 166 4.56 -13.99 -4.58
C LEU A 166 4.88 -14.36 -6.04
N PHE A 167 4.88 -13.35 -6.93
CA PHE A 167 5.28 -13.48 -8.32
C PHE A 167 6.39 -12.48 -8.65
N TRP A 168 7.30 -12.89 -9.53
CA TRP A 168 8.36 -12.04 -10.05
C TRP A 168 8.35 -12.05 -11.57
N GLN A 169 8.05 -10.91 -12.20
CA GLN A 169 8.26 -10.66 -13.61
C GLN A 169 9.71 -10.24 -13.81
N TYR A 170 10.53 -11.14 -14.37
CA TYR A 170 11.97 -10.93 -14.40
C TYR A 170 12.51 -10.47 -15.76
N THR A 171 11.68 -10.45 -16.82
CA THR A 171 12.04 -9.93 -18.14
C THR A 171 10.80 -9.61 -18.97
N ASP A 172 10.89 -8.56 -19.78
CA ASP A 172 9.95 -8.15 -20.83
C ASP A 172 10.37 -8.63 -22.25
N LYS A 173 11.48 -9.37 -22.33
CA LYS A 173 12.11 -9.81 -23.59
C LYS A 173 12.08 -11.33 -23.75
N GLY A 174 11.18 -11.99 -23.05
CA GLY A 174 11.05 -13.43 -23.12
C GLY A 174 10.58 -13.92 -24.48
N ARG A 175 10.88 -15.18 -24.76
CA ARG A 175 10.38 -15.90 -25.94
C ARG A 175 9.73 -17.19 -25.47
N VAL A 176 8.46 -17.37 -25.86
CA VAL A 176 7.69 -18.57 -25.52
C VAL A 176 7.04 -19.08 -26.80
N ALA A 177 7.17 -20.37 -27.06
CA ALA A 177 6.51 -20.99 -28.19
C ALA A 177 4.98 -20.78 -28.07
N GLY A 178 4.35 -20.33 -29.14
CA GLY A 178 2.93 -19.99 -29.15
C GLY A 178 2.62 -18.50 -28.92
N VAL A 179 3.62 -17.67 -28.59
CA VAL A 179 3.50 -16.21 -28.52
C VAL A 179 4.39 -15.59 -29.60
N SER A 180 3.82 -14.67 -30.37
CA SER A 180 4.56 -13.92 -31.38
C SER A 180 5.28 -12.73 -30.73
N GLY A 181 6.57 -12.58 -30.99
CA GLY A 181 7.35 -11.46 -30.42
C GLY A 181 7.82 -11.69 -28.98
N ASN A 182 8.07 -10.60 -28.28
CA ASN A 182 8.45 -10.60 -26.87
C ASN A 182 7.23 -10.83 -25.99
N VAL A 183 7.46 -11.48 -24.86
CA VAL A 183 6.45 -11.67 -23.83
C VAL A 183 7.10 -11.60 -22.44
N ASP A 184 6.37 -11.05 -21.50
CA ASP A 184 6.79 -10.97 -20.10
C ASP A 184 6.84 -12.35 -19.47
N ILE A 185 7.97 -12.68 -18.83
CA ILE A 185 8.15 -13.96 -18.16
C ILE A 185 8.11 -13.77 -16.66
N ASN A 186 7.30 -14.61 -16.03
CA ASN A 186 7.08 -14.61 -14.60
C ASN A 186 7.57 -15.92 -13.97
N ILE A 187 7.93 -15.82 -12.70
CA ILE A 187 8.15 -16.99 -11.86
C ILE A 187 7.34 -16.90 -10.58
N PHE A 188 6.94 -18.05 -10.12
CA PHE A 188 6.41 -18.31 -8.79
C PHE A 188 7.28 -19.40 -8.14
N GLU A 189 7.54 -19.30 -6.84
CA GLU A 189 8.28 -20.31 -6.10
C GLU A 189 7.38 -21.04 -5.12
N SER A 190 7.23 -22.36 -5.31
CA SER A 190 6.58 -23.21 -4.31
C SER A 190 7.45 -23.32 -3.06
N LEU A 191 6.79 -23.42 -1.90
CA LEU A 191 7.45 -23.60 -0.62
C LEU A 191 7.24 -25.01 -0.09
N THR A 192 8.27 -25.58 0.55
CA THR A 192 8.27 -26.92 1.12
C THR A 192 9.11 -26.99 2.39
N THR A 193 9.09 -28.12 3.07
CA THR A 193 9.89 -28.36 4.29
C THR A 193 11.36 -28.08 4.03
N GLY A 194 11.97 -27.26 4.90
CA GLY A 194 13.36 -26.83 4.82
C GLY A 194 13.53 -25.41 4.26
N ASP A 195 12.52 -24.85 3.57
CA ASP A 195 12.57 -23.47 3.11
C ASP A 195 12.52 -22.49 4.29
N THR A 196 13.14 -21.32 4.12
CA THR A 196 13.22 -20.28 5.14
C THR A 196 13.04 -18.87 4.53
N GLY A 197 12.84 -17.87 5.39
CA GLY A 197 12.83 -16.47 5.02
C GLY A 197 11.45 -15.82 4.85
N GLY A 198 11.42 -14.67 4.18
CA GLY A 198 10.24 -13.80 4.11
C GLY A 198 8.99 -14.45 3.54
N LYS A 199 9.11 -15.28 2.50
CA LYS A 199 7.99 -16.03 1.89
C LYS A 199 7.36 -17.01 2.86
N VAL A 200 8.17 -17.70 3.66
CA VAL A 200 7.68 -18.62 4.70
C VAL A 200 6.98 -17.85 5.80
N LEU A 201 7.53 -16.71 6.20
CA LEU A 201 6.88 -15.83 7.18
C LEU A 201 5.50 -15.35 6.70
N ASP A 202 5.39 -14.95 5.45
CA ASP A 202 4.12 -14.48 4.88
C ASP A 202 3.12 -15.64 4.76
N LEU A 203 3.58 -16.85 4.40
CA LEU A 203 2.77 -18.07 4.45
C LEU A 203 2.26 -18.35 5.86
N GLN A 204 3.14 -18.34 6.88
CA GLN A 204 2.78 -18.58 8.28
C GLN A 204 1.73 -17.57 8.78
N LYS A 205 1.89 -16.27 8.46
CA LYS A 205 0.92 -15.23 8.78
C LYS A 205 -0.45 -15.48 8.15
N GLN A 206 -0.47 -15.85 6.87
CA GLN A 206 -1.73 -16.13 6.17
C GLN A 206 -2.40 -17.38 6.73
N LEU A 207 -1.66 -18.45 7.00
CA LEU A 207 -2.17 -19.65 7.65
C LEU A 207 -2.72 -19.36 9.06
N GLN A 208 -2.03 -18.48 9.83
CA GLN A 208 -2.50 -18.04 11.14
C GLN A 208 -3.78 -17.21 11.04
N LYS A 209 -3.84 -16.25 10.09
CA LYS A 209 -5.05 -15.44 9.81
C LYS A 209 -6.26 -16.33 9.48
N LYS A 210 -6.04 -17.46 8.79
CA LYS A 210 -7.09 -18.44 8.41
C LYS A 210 -7.36 -19.51 9.50
N GLY A 211 -6.65 -19.51 10.61
CA GLY A 211 -6.84 -20.44 11.73
C GLY A 211 -6.21 -21.83 11.52
N PHE A 212 -5.36 -22.01 10.51
CA PHE A 212 -4.67 -23.29 10.25
C PHE A 212 -3.32 -23.40 10.97
N TYR A 213 -2.75 -22.29 11.45
CA TYR A 213 -1.44 -22.26 12.08
C TYR A 213 -1.48 -21.55 13.43
N SER A 214 -0.96 -22.22 14.48
CA SER A 214 -0.84 -21.64 15.83
C SER A 214 0.60 -21.63 16.34
N GLY A 215 1.57 -22.01 15.47
CA GLY A 215 2.99 -22.01 15.80
C GLY A 215 3.63 -20.63 15.78
N ALA A 216 4.90 -20.57 16.12
CA ALA A 216 5.70 -19.36 16.04
C ALA A 216 5.86 -18.88 14.57
N LEU A 217 5.85 -17.56 14.38
CA LEU A 217 6.16 -16.94 13.08
C LEU A 217 7.69 -16.82 12.94
N ASP A 218 8.35 -17.99 12.76
CA ASP A 218 9.80 -18.16 12.81
C ASP A 218 10.49 -18.09 11.45
N SER A 219 9.71 -17.87 10.39
CA SER A 219 10.21 -17.85 9.01
C SER A 219 10.82 -19.20 8.54
N SER A 220 10.49 -20.32 9.20
CA SER A 220 11.00 -21.64 8.87
C SER A 220 9.86 -22.59 8.49
N TYR A 221 9.97 -23.21 7.30
CA TYR A 221 9.01 -24.21 6.87
C TYR A 221 9.31 -25.56 7.54
N GLY A 222 9.05 -25.61 8.84
CA GLY A 222 9.17 -26.83 9.64
C GLY A 222 7.94 -27.73 9.55
N ASN A 223 7.92 -28.78 10.38
CA ASN A 223 6.81 -29.72 10.41
C ASN A 223 5.46 -29.06 10.78
N SER A 224 5.46 -28.10 11.70
CA SER A 224 4.24 -27.37 12.09
C SER A 224 3.64 -26.60 10.92
N THR A 225 4.48 -25.92 10.12
CA THR A 225 4.05 -25.21 8.89
C THR A 225 3.52 -26.22 7.86
N LYS A 226 4.19 -27.35 7.67
CA LYS A 226 3.75 -28.43 6.77
C LYS A 226 2.38 -28.95 7.15
N GLN A 227 2.15 -29.26 8.43
CA GLN A 227 0.86 -29.77 8.90
C GLN A 227 -0.26 -28.74 8.71
N ALA A 228 0.02 -27.46 8.92
CA ALA A 228 -0.93 -26.36 8.66
C ALA A 228 -1.29 -26.27 7.17
N VAL A 229 -0.31 -26.41 6.27
CA VAL A 229 -0.55 -26.43 4.82
C VAL A 229 -1.39 -27.66 4.43
N ILE A 230 -1.08 -28.85 4.95
CA ILE A 230 -1.88 -30.06 4.72
C ILE A 230 -3.33 -29.86 5.19
N ALA A 231 -3.53 -29.25 6.35
CA ALA A 231 -4.87 -28.97 6.88
C ALA A 231 -5.64 -27.99 5.96
N LEU A 232 -4.98 -26.93 5.51
CA LEU A 232 -5.53 -25.98 4.53
C LEU A 232 -5.90 -26.69 3.22
N GLN A 233 -5.00 -27.50 2.66
CA GLN A 233 -5.21 -28.23 1.41
C GLN A 233 -6.43 -29.15 1.51
N LYS A 234 -6.54 -29.92 2.60
CA LYS A 234 -7.71 -30.75 2.87
C LYS A 234 -9.01 -29.94 2.94
N ALA A 235 -9.00 -28.82 3.65
CA ALA A 235 -10.17 -27.94 3.75
C ALA A 235 -10.55 -27.31 2.41
N ALA A 236 -9.59 -27.11 1.52
CA ALA A 236 -9.79 -26.55 0.19
C ALA A 236 -10.06 -27.63 -0.89
N GLY A 237 -10.08 -28.94 -0.52
CA GLY A 237 -10.25 -30.03 -1.48
C GLY A 237 -9.09 -30.19 -2.46
N LEU A 238 -7.88 -29.82 -2.05
CA LEU A 238 -6.64 -29.96 -2.81
C LEU A 238 -5.89 -31.22 -2.40
N ASP A 239 -4.93 -31.66 -3.23
CA ASP A 239 -3.96 -32.69 -2.86
C ASP A 239 -3.17 -32.24 -1.63
N ALA A 240 -3.26 -33.02 -0.55
CA ALA A 240 -2.70 -32.67 0.76
C ALA A 240 -1.24 -33.13 0.89
N ASP A 241 -0.37 -32.63 -0.02
CA ASP A 241 1.04 -32.98 -0.13
C ASP A 241 1.95 -32.18 0.81
N GLY A 242 1.44 -31.09 1.38
CA GLY A 242 2.20 -30.18 2.22
C GLY A 242 3.19 -29.33 1.44
N ILE A 243 2.97 -29.11 0.14
CA ILE A 243 3.74 -28.20 -0.71
C ILE A 243 2.88 -26.98 -1.01
N THR A 244 3.40 -25.79 -0.75
CA THR A 244 2.65 -24.55 -1.01
C THR A 244 2.87 -24.10 -2.45
N GLY A 245 2.11 -24.73 -3.37
CA GLY A 245 2.07 -24.36 -4.79
C GLY A 245 1.04 -23.29 -5.11
N LEU A 246 0.85 -22.99 -6.41
CA LEU A 246 -0.10 -21.98 -6.89
C LEU A 246 -1.52 -22.20 -6.38
N LYS A 247 -2.03 -23.45 -6.47
CA LYS A 247 -3.39 -23.79 -6.00
C LYS A 247 -3.53 -23.59 -4.49
N THR A 248 -2.50 -23.91 -3.72
CA THR A 248 -2.48 -23.73 -2.26
C THR A 248 -2.51 -22.24 -1.90
N TRP A 249 -1.71 -21.41 -2.57
CA TRP A 249 -1.73 -19.96 -2.37
C TRP A 249 -3.08 -19.36 -2.78
N THR A 250 -3.66 -19.77 -3.91
CA THR A 250 -4.99 -19.32 -4.33
C THR A 250 -6.05 -19.63 -3.27
N ALA A 251 -6.05 -20.85 -2.75
CA ALA A 251 -6.96 -21.24 -1.66
C ALA A 251 -6.73 -20.41 -0.39
N LEU A 252 -5.46 -20.18 -0.03
CA LEU A 252 -5.09 -19.40 1.15
C LEU A 252 -5.56 -17.95 1.08
N LEU A 253 -5.54 -17.36 -0.11
CA LEU A 253 -6.02 -16.00 -0.37
C LEU A 253 -7.55 -15.91 -0.53
N GLY A 254 -8.22 -17.06 -0.66
CA GLY A 254 -9.67 -17.15 -0.80
C GLY A 254 -10.44 -17.21 0.52
N LYS A 255 -11.77 -17.23 0.42
CA LYS A 255 -12.68 -17.46 1.57
C LYS A 255 -12.73 -18.95 1.87
N ILE A 256 -11.90 -19.42 2.80
CA ILE A 256 -12.06 -20.73 3.42
C ILE A 256 -12.69 -20.49 4.79
N ALA A 257 -13.69 -21.30 5.16
CA ALA A 257 -14.28 -21.22 6.49
C ALA A 257 -13.16 -21.40 7.54
N PRO A 258 -13.06 -20.52 8.57
CA PRO A 258 -12.08 -20.69 9.63
C PRO A 258 -12.27 -22.05 10.28
N GLN A 259 -11.24 -22.89 10.25
CA GLN A 259 -11.25 -24.13 11.02
C GLN A 259 -11.00 -23.77 12.50
N PRO A 260 -11.73 -24.36 13.46
CA PRO A 260 -11.38 -24.19 14.88
C PRO A 260 -9.90 -24.53 15.07
N ALA A 261 -9.17 -23.67 15.76
CA ALA A 261 -7.75 -23.90 16.04
C ALA A 261 -7.55 -25.35 16.54
N PRO A 262 -6.60 -26.10 16.00
CA PRO A 262 -6.32 -27.45 16.48
C PRO A 262 -6.07 -27.35 17.98
N LYS A 263 -6.80 -28.13 18.80
CA LYS A 263 -6.51 -28.24 20.22
C LYS A 263 -5.03 -28.59 20.36
N PRO A 264 -4.29 -27.93 21.24
CA PRO A 264 -2.90 -28.30 21.48
C PRO A 264 -2.87 -29.78 21.81
N THR A 265 -2.14 -30.55 21.00
CA THR A 265 -1.88 -31.96 21.27
C THR A 265 -1.22 -32.03 22.65
N PRO A 266 -1.72 -32.86 23.60
CA PRO A 266 -1.06 -32.99 24.88
C PRO A 266 0.42 -33.33 24.64
N ILE A 267 1.30 -32.53 25.23
CA ILE A 267 2.72 -32.82 25.22
C ILE A 267 2.85 -34.16 25.96
N VAL A 268 3.11 -35.23 25.23
CA VAL A 268 3.51 -36.50 25.83
C VAL A 268 4.90 -36.23 26.44
N ILE A 269 4.92 -35.98 27.72
CA ILE A 269 6.16 -35.89 28.49
C ILE A 269 6.78 -37.30 28.37
N PRO A 270 7.93 -37.46 27.73
CA PRO A 270 8.58 -38.77 27.73
C PRO A 270 8.87 -39.17 29.16
N THR A 271 8.45 -40.36 29.54
CA THR A 271 8.78 -40.97 30.80
C THR A 271 10.30 -40.97 30.96
N PRO A 272 10.87 -40.52 32.06
CA PRO A 272 12.33 -40.49 32.21
C PRO A 272 12.93 -41.90 32.04
N THR A 273 13.79 -42.01 31.02
CA THR A 273 14.59 -43.23 30.82
C THR A 273 15.49 -43.42 32.04
N PRO A 274 15.57 -44.62 32.62
CA PRO A 274 16.48 -44.89 33.72
C PRO A 274 17.91 -44.48 33.37
N ALA A 275 18.59 -43.82 34.29
CA ALA A 275 19.95 -43.34 34.15
C ALA A 275 20.89 -44.53 33.77
N PRO A 276 21.76 -44.36 32.76
CA PRO A 276 22.74 -45.39 32.44
C PRO A 276 23.74 -45.55 33.60
N ILE A 277 24.10 -46.80 33.85
CA ILE A 277 25.11 -47.20 34.81
C ILE A 277 26.44 -46.53 34.45
N PRO A 278 27.21 -45.95 35.36
CA PRO A 278 28.46 -45.26 35.06
C PRO A 278 29.49 -46.23 34.49
N THR A 279 29.95 -45.95 33.30
CA THR A 279 31.11 -46.62 32.67
C THR A 279 32.39 -46.16 33.38
N PRO A 280 33.41 -47.03 33.52
CA PRO A 280 34.66 -46.68 34.18
C PRO A 280 35.43 -45.60 33.39
N ILE A 281 36.03 -44.69 34.13
CA ILE A 281 36.79 -43.54 33.66
C ILE A 281 38.03 -44.04 32.89
N PRO A 282 38.26 -43.67 31.63
CA PRO A 282 39.52 -43.99 30.95
C PRO A 282 40.64 -43.11 31.48
N THR A 283 41.83 -43.69 31.61
CA THR A 283 43.08 -43.08 32.03
C THR A 283 43.46 -41.92 31.07
N PRO A 284 44.04 -40.82 31.52
CA PRO A 284 44.36 -39.66 30.72
C PRO A 284 45.47 -39.95 29.70
N ILE A 285 45.21 -39.67 28.45
CA ILE A 285 46.19 -39.67 27.34
C ILE A 285 47.03 -38.38 27.47
N PRO A 286 48.38 -38.45 27.31
CA PRO A 286 49.23 -37.26 27.41
C PRO A 286 48.92 -36.24 26.32
N THR A 287 48.82 -34.99 26.73
CA THR A 287 48.57 -33.81 25.90
C THR A 287 49.68 -33.61 24.86
N PRO A 288 49.35 -33.43 23.57
CA PRO A 288 50.35 -33.08 22.57
C PRO A 288 50.83 -31.63 22.77
N ILE A 289 52.14 -31.43 22.54
CA ILE A 289 52.83 -30.13 22.61
C ILE A 289 52.24 -29.19 21.56
N PRO A 290 51.95 -27.93 21.87
CA PRO A 290 51.39 -27.00 20.92
C PRO A 290 52.38 -26.64 19.81
N THR A 291 51.98 -26.82 18.56
CA THR A 291 52.66 -26.33 17.38
C THR A 291 52.60 -24.77 17.33
N PRO A 292 53.65 -24.07 16.95
CA PRO A 292 53.64 -22.62 16.88
C PRO A 292 52.61 -22.12 15.87
N ILE A 293 51.79 -21.12 16.30
CA ILE A 293 50.80 -20.41 15.49
C ILE A 293 51.56 -19.60 14.42
N PRO A 294 51.23 -19.70 13.13
CA PRO A 294 51.80 -18.83 12.11
C PRO A 294 51.32 -17.40 12.32
N THR A 295 52.26 -16.48 12.22
CA THR A 295 52.03 -15.03 12.28
C THR A 295 51.00 -14.59 11.23
N PRO A 296 49.99 -13.75 11.57
CA PRO A 296 49.01 -13.30 10.60
C PRO A 296 49.67 -12.44 9.52
N ILE A 297 49.37 -12.75 8.26
CA ILE A 297 49.70 -11.94 7.10
C ILE A 297 48.91 -10.63 7.22
N PRO A 298 49.51 -9.44 7.01
CA PRO A 298 48.78 -8.19 7.08
C PRO A 298 47.69 -8.12 6.03
N THR A 299 46.46 -7.90 6.48
CA THR A 299 45.29 -7.65 5.65
C THR A 299 45.53 -6.42 4.76
N PRO A 300 45.33 -6.50 3.43
CA PRO A 300 45.38 -5.33 2.58
C PRO A 300 44.35 -4.29 3.04
N ALA A 301 44.73 -3.03 3.03
CA ALA A 301 43.86 -1.90 3.35
C ALA A 301 42.62 -1.92 2.45
N PRO A 302 41.43 -1.58 2.98
CA PRO A 302 40.20 -1.56 2.18
C PRO A 302 40.33 -0.51 1.07
N ILE A 303 40.05 -0.93 -0.15
CA ILE A 303 39.89 -0.06 -1.31
C ILE A 303 38.73 0.89 -0.99
N PRO A 304 38.90 2.22 -1.11
CA PRO A 304 37.82 3.15 -0.87
C PRO A 304 36.67 2.86 -1.86
N SER A 305 35.49 2.59 -1.33
CA SER A 305 34.26 2.51 -2.13
C SER A 305 34.05 3.81 -2.90
N PRO A 306 33.69 3.75 -4.18
CA PRO A 306 33.35 4.96 -4.91
C PRO A 306 32.20 5.68 -4.20
N SER A 307 32.36 6.96 -3.92
CA SER A 307 31.30 7.82 -3.42
C SER A 307 30.07 7.70 -4.32
N PRO A 308 28.86 7.55 -3.77
CA PRO A 308 27.67 7.57 -4.59
C PRO A 308 27.61 8.91 -5.34
N GLN A 309 27.53 8.83 -6.65
CA GLN A 309 27.25 10.00 -7.47
C GLN A 309 25.92 10.61 -7.04
N PRO A 310 25.78 11.95 -7.00
CA PRO A 310 24.51 12.58 -6.70
C PRO A 310 23.49 12.16 -7.74
N ILE A 311 22.37 11.59 -7.29
CA ILE A 311 21.20 11.37 -8.13
C ILE A 311 20.74 12.77 -8.54
N GLU A 312 20.82 13.10 -9.84
CA GLU A 312 20.20 14.32 -10.38
C GLU A 312 18.68 14.23 -10.13
N VAL A 313 18.24 14.96 -9.13
CA VAL A 313 16.83 15.22 -8.89
C VAL A 313 16.37 16.14 -10.04
N PRO A 314 15.31 15.79 -10.79
CA PRO A 314 14.81 16.67 -11.85
C PRO A 314 14.53 18.06 -11.27
N PRO A 315 14.81 19.14 -12.01
CA PRO A 315 14.72 20.50 -11.48
C PRO A 315 13.28 20.77 -11.01
N ILE A 316 13.16 21.11 -9.73
CA ILE A 316 11.91 21.58 -9.12
C ILE A 316 11.48 22.81 -9.92
N PRO A 317 10.20 22.91 -10.34
CA PRO A 317 9.71 24.11 -11.03
C PRO A 317 10.14 25.37 -10.26
N GLN A 318 10.67 26.37 -10.97
CA GLN A 318 11.27 27.58 -10.39
C GLN A 318 10.34 28.39 -9.46
N ASN A 319 9.09 27.98 -9.29
CA ASN A 319 8.09 28.63 -8.46
C ASN A 319 7.87 27.99 -7.07
N LEU A 320 8.47 26.83 -6.79
CA LEU A 320 8.34 26.16 -5.50
C LEU A 320 9.47 26.58 -4.56
N ILE A 321 9.14 26.81 -3.30
CA ILE A 321 10.07 27.12 -2.22
C ILE A 321 10.26 25.87 -1.36
N LYS A 322 11.50 25.55 -0.99
CA LYS A 322 11.78 24.45 -0.06
C LYS A 322 11.64 24.95 1.38
N LEU A 323 10.99 24.18 2.25
CA LEU A 323 10.83 24.54 3.66
C LEU A 323 12.16 24.61 4.41
N VAL A 324 13.18 23.87 3.97
CA VAL A 324 14.55 23.99 4.49
C VAL A 324 15.12 25.37 4.16
N ASP A 325 14.97 25.86 2.92
CA ASP A 325 15.42 27.18 2.51
C ASP A 325 14.64 28.29 3.22
N VAL A 326 13.36 28.07 3.48
CA VAL A 326 12.53 28.95 4.32
C VAL A 326 13.12 29.09 5.72
N ALA A 327 13.45 27.95 6.37
CA ALA A 327 14.02 27.96 7.71
C ALA A 327 15.41 28.61 7.76
N LEU A 328 16.24 28.38 6.72
CA LEU A 328 17.56 29.01 6.57
C LEU A 328 17.48 30.54 6.35
N SER A 329 16.48 30.99 5.61
CA SER A 329 16.31 32.42 5.24
C SER A 329 15.36 33.20 6.14
N TYR A 330 14.83 32.57 7.19
CA TYR A 330 13.92 33.21 8.14
C TYR A 330 14.61 34.33 8.92
N ARG A 331 14.01 35.51 8.96
CA ARG A 331 14.54 36.72 9.63
C ARG A 331 13.58 37.32 10.66
N GLY A 332 12.47 36.67 10.94
CA GLY A 332 11.46 37.18 11.89
C GLY A 332 10.68 38.38 11.39
N LEU A 333 10.55 38.53 10.07
CA LEU A 333 9.76 39.62 9.49
C LEU A 333 8.26 39.29 9.56
N ALA A 334 7.41 40.29 9.78
CA ALA A 334 5.98 40.09 9.98
C ALA A 334 5.30 39.31 8.85
N HIS A 335 5.67 39.53 7.58
CA HIS A 335 5.12 38.79 6.45
C HIS A 335 5.59 37.33 6.42
N GLN A 336 6.80 37.03 6.93
CA GLN A 336 7.31 35.66 7.06
C GLN A 336 6.52 34.89 8.13
N ASP A 337 6.29 35.53 9.28
CA ASP A 337 5.47 34.94 10.35
C ASP A 337 4.04 34.69 9.88
N GLN A 338 3.45 35.64 9.14
CA GLN A 338 2.11 35.49 8.57
C GLN A 338 2.02 34.34 7.58
N ALA A 339 3.00 34.22 6.67
CA ALA A 339 3.08 33.12 5.71
C ALA A 339 3.22 31.75 6.39
N LEU A 340 4.08 31.64 7.40
CA LEU A 340 4.27 30.41 8.18
C LEU A 340 3.03 30.02 8.98
N ASN A 341 2.35 30.98 9.60
CA ASN A 341 1.11 30.75 10.31
C ASN A 341 -0.02 30.32 9.35
N TRP A 342 -0.06 30.95 8.17
CA TRP A 342 -0.98 30.54 7.11
C TRP A 342 -0.69 29.08 6.65
N LEU A 343 0.58 28.76 6.37
CA LEU A 343 0.98 27.41 5.96
C LEU A 343 0.64 26.36 7.02
N GLN A 344 0.88 26.68 8.29
CA GLN A 344 0.52 25.82 9.41
C GLN A 344 -0.99 25.56 9.49
N ALA A 345 -1.80 26.57 9.26
CA ALA A 345 -3.26 26.46 9.25
C ALA A 345 -3.80 25.59 8.09
N GLN A 346 -2.98 25.36 7.04
CA GLN A 346 -3.33 24.45 5.95
C GLN A 346 -3.04 22.98 6.28
N GLN A 347 -2.38 22.69 7.41
CA GLN A 347 -1.99 21.33 7.77
C GLN A 347 -2.99 20.71 8.75
N SER A 348 -3.18 19.39 8.63
CA SER A 348 -3.96 18.64 9.61
C SER A 348 -3.23 18.59 10.97
N GLN A 349 -3.99 18.50 12.07
CA GLN A 349 -3.38 18.35 13.39
C GLN A 349 -2.51 17.08 13.48
N ASN A 350 -2.89 16.01 12.80
CA ASN A 350 -2.11 14.77 12.77
C ASN A 350 -0.78 14.94 12.04
N THR A 351 -0.78 15.66 10.91
CA THR A 351 0.45 16.03 10.20
C THR A 351 1.38 16.85 11.10
N LEU A 352 0.85 17.87 11.78
CA LEU A 352 1.64 18.73 12.67
C LEU A 352 2.18 17.98 13.90
N LYS A 353 1.44 17.03 14.46
CA LYS A 353 1.89 16.19 15.58
C LYS A 353 3.04 15.26 15.15
N GLU A 354 2.89 14.60 13.99
CA GLU A 354 3.93 13.73 13.45
C GLU A 354 5.18 14.52 13.05
N PHE A 355 5.02 15.67 12.41
CA PHE A 355 6.11 16.59 12.14
C PHE A 355 6.85 16.99 13.42
N SER A 356 6.12 17.34 14.49
CA SER A 356 6.71 17.71 15.77
C SER A 356 7.47 16.56 16.45
N ARG A 357 7.00 15.33 16.27
CA ARG A 357 7.69 14.11 16.72
C ARG A 357 9.04 13.97 16.01
N GLN A 358 9.06 14.10 14.69
CA GLN A 358 10.28 14.03 13.89
C GLN A 358 11.24 15.18 14.20
N TRP A 359 10.73 16.40 14.30
CA TRP A 359 11.50 17.60 14.62
C TRP A 359 12.25 17.49 15.96
N ARG A 360 11.61 16.90 16.96
CA ARG A 360 12.22 16.70 18.28
C ARG A 360 13.06 15.44 18.37
N ASN A 361 13.15 14.66 17.30
CA ASN A 361 13.85 13.37 17.24
C ASN A 361 13.39 12.40 18.34
N GLN A 362 12.08 12.32 18.56
CA GLN A 362 11.46 11.50 19.62
C GLN A 362 10.64 10.34 19.05
N ASN A 363 10.63 9.21 19.75
CA ASN A 363 9.89 8.00 19.34
C ASN A 363 8.43 7.96 19.84
N VAL A 364 7.98 8.95 20.61
CA VAL A 364 6.65 8.98 21.24
C VAL A 364 5.78 10.03 20.53
N PRO A 365 4.50 9.70 20.20
CA PRO A 365 3.56 10.67 19.65
C PRO A 365 3.39 11.88 20.57
N GLN A 366 3.38 13.08 19.99
CA GLN A 366 3.25 14.32 20.74
C GLN A 366 1.79 14.72 20.90
N GLN A 367 1.41 15.17 22.10
CA GLN A 367 0.09 15.73 22.35
C GLN A 367 -0.06 17.17 21.79
N THR A 368 1.04 17.90 21.71
CA THR A 368 1.10 19.27 21.17
C THR A 368 2.04 19.34 19.98
N TYR A 369 1.64 20.09 18.96
CA TYR A 369 2.49 20.33 17.78
C TYR A 369 3.33 21.60 17.94
N ALA A 370 4.51 21.59 17.31
CA ALA A 370 5.39 22.75 17.27
C ALA A 370 4.87 23.79 16.27
N ASN A 371 4.99 25.07 16.62
CA ASN A 371 4.65 26.16 15.73
C ASN A 371 5.71 26.33 14.64
N LEU A 372 5.32 26.50 13.38
CA LEU A 372 6.27 26.62 12.25
C LEU A 372 7.14 27.88 12.35
N VAL A 373 6.64 28.95 12.94
CA VAL A 373 7.46 30.15 13.21
C VAL A 373 8.58 29.82 14.19
N ASP A 374 8.27 29.08 15.26
CA ASP A 374 9.29 28.64 16.25
C ASP A 374 10.27 27.64 15.64
N ILE A 375 9.79 26.75 14.76
CA ILE A 375 10.64 25.85 14.00
C ILE A 375 11.70 26.62 13.23
N CYS A 376 11.32 27.67 12.50
CA CYS A 376 12.26 28.51 11.76
C CYS A 376 13.22 29.29 12.68
N LYS A 377 12.75 29.79 13.82
CA LYS A 377 13.58 30.45 14.83
C LYS A 377 14.67 29.54 15.41
N PHE A 378 14.32 28.26 15.62
CA PHE A 378 15.20 27.28 16.28
C PHE A 378 15.86 26.30 15.33
N TYR A 379 15.78 26.53 14.03
CA TYR A 379 16.50 25.73 13.03
C TYR A 379 18.02 25.87 13.18
N ARG A 380 18.74 24.76 13.19
CA ARG A 380 20.21 24.69 13.38
C ARG A 380 20.92 23.86 12.31
N GLY A 381 20.20 23.39 11.29
CA GLY A 381 20.75 22.57 10.21
C GLY A 381 21.12 21.14 10.62
N PHE A 382 20.55 20.62 11.71
CA PHE A 382 20.75 19.21 12.04
C PHE A 382 20.00 18.31 11.04
N SER A 383 20.63 17.19 10.66
CA SER A 383 20.08 16.28 9.65
C SER A 383 18.66 15.77 9.95
N TYR A 384 18.28 15.62 11.22
CA TYR A 384 16.91 15.25 11.60
C TYR A 384 15.92 16.42 11.43
N GLN A 385 16.36 17.67 11.59
CA GLN A 385 15.56 18.87 11.35
C GLN A 385 15.27 19.03 9.84
N GLU A 386 16.30 18.85 9.01
CA GLU A 386 16.16 18.89 7.54
C GLU A 386 15.20 17.81 7.05
N ARG A 387 15.41 16.54 7.45
CA ARG A 387 14.50 15.44 7.11
C ARG A 387 13.07 15.70 7.57
N SER A 388 12.88 16.34 8.73
CA SER A 388 11.53 16.67 9.22
C SER A 388 10.85 17.72 8.35
N LEU A 389 11.58 18.76 7.93
CA LEU A 389 11.08 19.80 7.03
C LEU A 389 10.79 19.25 5.63
N GLU A 390 11.65 18.39 5.09
CA GLU A 390 11.44 17.70 3.82
C GLU A 390 10.21 16.78 3.89
N TRP A 391 10.05 16.05 4.99
CA TRP A 391 8.87 15.24 5.22
C TRP A 391 7.60 16.11 5.30
N LEU A 392 7.61 17.21 6.07
CA LEU A 392 6.46 18.12 6.12
C LEU A 392 6.14 18.68 4.73
N GLN A 393 7.16 19.11 3.98
CA GLN A 393 6.98 19.59 2.61
C GLN A 393 6.33 18.56 1.70
N SER A 394 6.68 17.29 1.83
CA SER A 394 6.08 16.19 1.06
C SER A 394 4.60 15.95 1.39
N GLN A 395 4.13 16.41 2.56
CA GLN A 395 2.73 16.31 2.98
C GLN A 395 1.88 17.50 2.50
N ILE A 396 2.50 18.51 1.88
CA ILE A 396 1.84 19.76 1.47
C ILE A 396 1.58 19.73 -0.04
N PRO A 397 0.32 19.91 -0.48
CA PRO A 397 -0.01 19.98 -1.90
C PRO A 397 0.78 21.07 -2.63
N PRO A 398 1.24 20.85 -3.87
CA PRO A 398 1.99 21.83 -4.65
C PRO A 398 1.29 23.20 -4.79
N SER A 399 -0.04 23.21 -4.88
CA SER A 399 -0.83 24.44 -4.93
C SER A 399 -0.71 25.26 -3.65
N VAL A 400 -0.67 24.60 -2.48
CA VAL A 400 -0.48 25.24 -1.18
C VAL A 400 0.95 25.78 -1.06
N LEU A 401 1.95 25.01 -1.49
CA LEU A 401 3.36 25.46 -1.51
C LEU A 401 3.57 26.65 -2.46
N THR A 402 2.87 26.69 -3.60
CA THR A 402 2.92 27.81 -4.54
C THR A 402 2.37 29.09 -3.92
N GLU A 403 1.21 29.00 -3.25
CA GLU A 403 0.61 30.13 -2.57
C GLU A 403 1.45 30.58 -1.35
N PHE A 404 1.97 29.62 -0.58
CA PHE A 404 2.92 29.92 0.50
C PHE A 404 4.16 30.67 -0.03
N ALA A 405 4.75 30.20 -1.14
CA ALA A 405 5.92 30.85 -1.75
C ALA A 405 5.58 32.29 -2.22
N ARG A 406 4.38 32.52 -2.72
CA ARG A 406 3.90 33.86 -3.07
C ARG A 406 3.83 34.76 -1.83
N GLN A 407 3.23 34.32 -0.74
CA GLN A 407 3.14 35.05 0.51
C GLN A 407 4.52 35.31 1.14
N TRP A 408 5.39 34.31 1.14
CA TRP A 408 6.75 34.41 1.67
C TRP A 408 7.62 35.48 0.98
N ARG A 409 7.47 35.63 -0.35
CA ARG A 409 8.22 36.60 -1.16
C ARG A 409 7.60 37.99 -1.18
N SER A 410 6.37 38.15 -0.72
CA SER A 410 5.64 39.42 -0.77
C SER A 410 6.15 40.37 0.32
N GLN A 411 6.81 41.44 -0.08
CA GLN A 411 7.24 42.53 0.83
C GLN A 411 6.11 43.46 1.20
N GLN A 412 4.95 43.34 0.58
CA GLN A 412 3.75 44.15 0.87
C GLN A 412 2.62 43.24 1.37
N GLY A 413 2.32 43.37 2.64
CA GLY A 413 1.20 42.69 3.30
C GLY A 413 -0.14 43.17 2.78
N SER A 414 -0.56 42.67 1.63
CA SER A 414 -1.96 42.62 1.28
C SER A 414 -2.39 41.15 1.38
N ILE A 415 -2.75 40.75 2.59
CA ILE A 415 -3.57 39.60 2.78
C ILE A 415 -4.92 39.96 2.22
N SER A 416 -5.33 39.35 1.10
CA SER A 416 -6.77 39.23 0.85
C SER A 416 -7.39 38.68 2.12
N PRO A 417 -8.39 39.34 2.72
CA PRO A 417 -8.98 38.82 3.94
C PRO A 417 -9.36 37.36 3.69
N ILE A 418 -8.91 36.49 4.58
CA ILE A 418 -9.38 35.11 4.62
C ILE A 418 -10.90 35.22 4.59
N ALA A 419 -11.53 34.83 3.49
CA ALA A 419 -12.97 34.78 3.44
C ALA A 419 -13.41 34.00 4.68
N PRO A 420 -14.29 34.54 5.53
CA PRO A 420 -14.61 33.93 6.80
C PRO A 420 -14.95 32.47 6.56
N VAL A 421 -14.26 31.57 7.29
CA VAL A 421 -14.45 30.12 7.17
C VAL A 421 -15.93 29.83 7.37
N ILE A 422 -16.57 29.30 6.33
CA ILE A 422 -17.97 28.92 6.44
C ILE A 422 -18.07 27.65 7.26
N ARG A 423 -18.93 27.62 8.27
CA ARG A 423 -19.21 26.41 9.04
C ARG A 423 -20.27 25.57 8.31
N LEU A 424 -20.06 24.27 8.21
CA LEU A 424 -21.03 23.36 7.56
C LEU A 424 -22.41 23.42 8.25
N ILE A 425 -22.45 23.66 9.55
CA ILE A 425 -23.70 23.88 10.29
C ILE A 425 -24.43 25.13 9.75
N ASP A 426 -23.70 26.21 9.49
CA ASP A 426 -24.33 27.46 8.99
C ASP A 426 -24.74 27.31 7.52
N VAL A 427 -24.00 26.51 6.74
CA VAL A 427 -24.41 26.09 5.39
C VAL A 427 -25.76 25.39 5.44
N CYS A 428 -25.93 24.40 6.32
CA CYS A 428 -27.19 23.66 6.45
C CYS A 428 -28.34 24.53 6.91
N LYS A 429 -28.07 25.50 7.82
CA LYS A 429 -29.09 26.49 8.27
C LYS A 429 -29.52 27.45 7.17
N SER A 430 -28.61 27.80 6.27
CA SER A 430 -28.87 28.81 5.21
C SER A 430 -29.19 28.19 3.85
N TYR A 431 -29.33 26.87 3.76
CA TYR A 431 -29.59 26.15 2.53
C TYR A 431 -30.99 26.45 1.98
N GLN A 432 -31.07 26.91 0.73
CA GLN A 432 -32.29 27.33 0.04
C GLN A 432 -32.62 26.51 -1.20
N ASN A 433 -31.88 25.40 -1.44
CA ASN A 433 -32.07 24.53 -2.60
C ASN A 433 -31.91 25.23 -3.96
N VAL A 434 -31.04 26.22 -4.05
CA VAL A 434 -30.73 26.92 -5.30
C VAL A 434 -29.56 26.24 -6.02
N SER A 435 -29.49 26.43 -7.35
CA SER A 435 -28.57 25.64 -8.20
C SER A 435 -27.08 25.80 -7.85
N HIS A 436 -26.64 27.01 -7.47
CA HIS A 436 -25.24 27.24 -7.07
C HIS A 436 -24.89 26.55 -5.75
N GLN A 437 -25.82 26.54 -4.77
CA GLN A 437 -25.64 25.85 -3.49
C GLN A 437 -25.54 24.32 -3.70
N ASN A 438 -26.39 23.77 -4.57
CA ASN A 438 -26.35 22.35 -4.90
C ASN A 438 -25.02 21.98 -5.57
N ARG A 439 -24.56 22.78 -6.55
CA ARG A 439 -23.25 22.57 -7.19
C ARG A 439 -22.10 22.63 -6.19
N ALA A 440 -22.13 23.60 -5.26
CA ALA A 440 -21.11 23.73 -4.23
C ALA A 440 -21.08 22.51 -3.29
N LEU A 441 -22.24 22.01 -2.86
CA LEU A 441 -22.34 20.81 -2.01
C LEU A 441 -21.89 19.52 -2.74
N ASP A 442 -22.26 19.36 -4.01
CA ASP A 442 -21.80 18.23 -4.84
C ASP A 442 -20.28 18.31 -5.06
N TRP A 443 -19.74 19.49 -5.31
CA TRP A 443 -18.30 19.70 -5.41
C TRP A 443 -17.60 19.37 -4.09
N LEU A 444 -18.12 19.86 -2.95
CA LEU A 444 -17.54 19.54 -1.64
C LEU A 444 -17.56 18.04 -1.38
N GLN A 445 -18.67 17.38 -1.65
CA GLN A 445 -18.78 15.92 -1.49
C GLN A 445 -17.77 15.16 -2.35
N GLY A 446 -17.54 15.60 -3.59
CA GLY A 446 -16.52 15.02 -4.48
C GLY A 446 -15.07 15.21 -3.99
N ASN A 447 -14.85 16.13 -3.03
CA ASN A 447 -13.55 16.40 -2.43
C ASN A 447 -13.40 15.80 -1.01
N ILE A 448 -14.34 14.94 -0.60
CA ILE A 448 -14.29 14.21 0.68
C ILE A 448 -14.17 12.72 0.39
N THR A 449 -13.26 12.04 1.08
CA THR A 449 -13.07 10.61 0.85
C THR A 449 -14.31 9.80 1.25
N PRO A 450 -14.63 8.71 0.54
CA PRO A 450 -15.76 7.85 0.86
C PRO A 450 -15.77 7.35 2.30
N VAL A 451 -14.61 7.02 2.85
CA VAL A 451 -14.47 6.57 4.26
C VAL A 451 -14.94 7.65 5.23
N VAL A 452 -14.56 8.90 5.00
CA VAL A 452 -15.02 10.03 5.81
C VAL A 452 -16.54 10.23 5.66
N LEU A 453 -17.07 10.11 4.44
CA LEU A 453 -18.51 10.24 4.19
C LEU A 453 -19.32 9.10 4.82
N ILE A 454 -18.81 7.87 4.84
CA ILE A 454 -19.44 6.73 5.51
C ILE A 454 -19.50 6.93 7.01
N GLU A 455 -18.38 7.33 7.63
CA GLU A 455 -18.33 7.62 9.06
C GLU A 455 -19.21 8.83 9.43
N PHE A 456 -19.20 9.87 8.60
CA PHE A 456 -20.11 11.01 8.74
C PHE A 456 -21.57 10.55 8.70
N ALA A 457 -21.94 9.71 7.74
CA ALA A 457 -23.29 9.18 7.61
C ALA A 457 -23.73 8.37 8.85
N ARG A 458 -22.78 7.60 9.44
CA ARG A 458 -23.02 6.88 10.69
C ARG A 458 -23.30 7.84 11.86
N GLN A 459 -22.48 8.86 12.02
CA GLN A 459 -22.66 9.86 13.08
C GLN A 459 -23.95 10.67 12.88
N TRP A 460 -24.26 11.06 11.65
CA TRP A 460 -25.47 11.80 11.31
C TRP A 460 -26.75 11.06 11.69
N ARG A 461 -26.80 9.75 11.51
CA ARG A 461 -27.97 8.90 11.83
C ARG A 461 -28.08 8.54 13.32
N GLY A 462 -27.01 8.74 14.10
CA GLY A 462 -26.92 8.34 15.50
C GLY A 462 -26.56 6.87 15.70
N ALA A 463 -26.03 6.52 16.88
CA ALA A 463 -25.41 5.23 17.20
C ALA A 463 -26.34 4.00 17.15
N SER A 464 -27.64 4.17 16.95
CA SER A 464 -28.63 3.06 16.95
C SER A 464 -28.98 2.50 15.56
N SER A 465 -28.38 3.01 14.47
CA SER A 465 -28.70 2.49 13.13
C SER A 465 -27.70 1.37 12.75
N SER A 466 -28.20 0.15 12.74
CA SER A 466 -27.51 -1.07 12.30
C SER A 466 -27.41 -1.21 10.78
N ILE A 467 -27.56 -0.13 10.01
CA ILE A 467 -27.49 -0.19 8.55
C ILE A 467 -26.05 0.10 8.11
N PRO A 468 -25.32 -0.88 7.55
CA PRO A 468 -23.99 -0.64 7.01
C PRO A 468 -24.05 0.18 5.73
N GLY A 469 -23.26 1.26 5.68
CA GLY A 469 -22.54 1.58 4.45
C GLY A 469 -23.19 2.42 3.37
N THR A 470 -24.34 3.06 3.54
CA THR A 470 -24.82 4.01 2.51
C THR A 470 -24.26 5.41 2.78
N VAL A 471 -23.46 5.90 1.84
CA VAL A 471 -23.00 7.30 1.82
C VAL A 471 -24.23 8.21 1.74
N ILE A 472 -24.30 9.21 2.63
CA ILE A 472 -25.33 10.26 2.59
C ILE A 472 -24.86 11.41 1.71
N ARG A 473 -25.73 11.93 0.85
CA ARG A 473 -25.39 13.09 0.04
C ARG A 473 -25.42 14.36 0.88
N LEU A 474 -24.44 15.25 0.74
CA LEU A 474 -24.39 16.51 1.48
C LEU A 474 -25.57 17.44 1.15
N ILE A 475 -26.12 17.36 -0.05
CA ILE A 475 -27.36 18.06 -0.41
C ILE A 475 -28.52 17.58 0.46
N ASP A 476 -28.65 16.26 0.66
CA ASP A 476 -29.73 15.70 1.48
C ASP A 476 -29.50 16.04 2.96
N VAL A 477 -28.24 16.07 3.41
CA VAL A 477 -27.89 16.55 4.75
C VAL A 477 -28.37 17.98 4.97
N ALA A 478 -28.08 18.89 4.04
CA ALA A 478 -28.50 20.28 4.12
C ALA A 478 -30.02 20.41 4.07
N LYS A 479 -30.68 19.64 3.21
CA LYS A 479 -32.14 19.62 3.06
C LYS A 479 -32.89 19.13 4.30
N TYR A 480 -32.33 18.10 4.98
CA TYR A 480 -32.98 17.45 6.12
C TYR A 480 -32.37 17.82 7.47
N TYR A 481 -31.54 18.87 7.51
CA TYR A 481 -30.96 19.37 8.75
C TYR A 481 -32.04 19.92 9.69
N LYS A 482 -32.05 19.45 10.94
CA LYS A 482 -33.02 19.84 11.98
C LYS A 482 -32.36 20.53 13.18
N GLY A 483 -31.05 20.70 13.19
CA GLY A 483 -30.31 21.34 14.27
C GLY A 483 -30.22 20.53 15.56
N ILE A 484 -30.48 19.22 15.50
CA ILE A 484 -30.35 18.32 16.69
C ILE A 484 -28.90 17.99 17.00
N GLY A 485 -28.62 17.59 18.26
CA GLY A 485 -27.28 17.48 18.78
C GLY A 485 -26.35 16.56 17.98
N ASN A 486 -26.80 15.36 17.59
CA ASN A 486 -26.00 14.43 16.80
C ASN A 486 -25.71 14.95 15.37
N GLN A 487 -26.64 15.70 14.76
CA GLN A 487 -26.42 16.30 13.46
C GLN A 487 -25.35 17.41 13.53
N ASN A 488 -25.40 18.25 14.57
CA ASN A 488 -24.40 19.29 14.79
C ASN A 488 -23.01 18.67 15.05
N GLN A 489 -22.94 17.66 15.92
CA GLN A 489 -21.68 16.95 16.20
C GLN A 489 -21.11 16.29 14.94
N ALA A 490 -21.94 15.66 14.13
CA ALA A 490 -21.50 15.03 12.88
C ALA A 490 -20.97 16.08 11.87
N LEU A 491 -21.63 17.22 11.74
CA LEU A 491 -21.18 18.32 10.85
C LEU A 491 -19.88 18.96 11.34
N ASP A 492 -19.72 19.18 12.64
CA ASP A 492 -18.47 19.70 13.22
C ASP A 492 -17.34 18.68 13.05
N TRP A 493 -17.62 17.40 13.25
CA TRP A 493 -16.65 16.34 12.99
C TRP A 493 -16.26 16.30 11.51
N LEU A 494 -17.24 16.30 10.58
CA LEU A 494 -16.98 16.30 9.13
C LEU A 494 -16.13 17.50 8.72
N GLN A 495 -16.46 18.68 9.21
CA GLN A 495 -15.69 19.90 8.93
C GLN A 495 -14.23 19.76 9.39
N GLY A 496 -13.98 19.09 10.52
CA GLY A 496 -12.64 18.80 11.02
C GLY A 496 -11.86 17.81 10.17
N GLN A 497 -12.51 17.03 9.29
CA GLN A 497 -11.87 16.07 8.36
C GLN A 497 -11.54 16.72 7.01
N ILE A 498 -12.06 17.90 6.71
CA ILE A 498 -11.89 18.55 5.42
C ILE A 498 -10.75 19.57 5.50
N PRO A 499 -9.77 19.53 4.58
CA PRO A 499 -8.71 20.52 4.54
C PRO A 499 -9.25 21.97 4.46
N SER A 500 -8.60 22.88 5.17
CA SER A 500 -9.03 24.29 5.22
C SER A 500 -9.09 24.95 3.84
N ALA A 501 -8.20 24.57 2.92
CA ALA A 501 -8.21 25.06 1.54
C ALA A 501 -9.47 24.60 0.79
N THR A 502 -9.91 23.34 0.99
CA THR A 502 -11.14 22.81 0.41
C THR A 502 -12.37 23.55 0.98
N ILE A 503 -12.41 23.81 2.29
CA ILE A 503 -13.48 24.59 2.90
C ILE A 503 -13.50 26.04 2.39
N ALA A 504 -12.34 26.66 2.18
CA ALA A 504 -12.25 28.02 1.64
C ALA A 504 -12.78 28.09 0.19
N GLU A 505 -12.42 27.14 -0.65
CA GLU A 505 -12.92 27.05 -2.03
C GLU A 505 -14.42 26.71 -2.06
N PHE A 506 -14.87 25.81 -1.20
CA PHE A 506 -16.31 25.55 -1.01
C PHE A 506 -17.06 26.83 -0.61
N ALA A 507 -16.53 27.60 0.35
CA ALA A 507 -17.13 28.85 0.80
C ALA A 507 -17.22 29.89 -0.33
N ARG A 508 -16.23 29.93 -1.23
CA ARG A 508 -16.26 30.76 -2.43
C ARG A 508 -17.41 30.36 -3.35
N GLN A 509 -17.51 29.08 -3.69
CA GLN A 509 -18.56 28.55 -4.56
C GLN A 509 -19.97 28.70 -3.94
N TRP A 510 -20.07 28.52 -2.62
CA TRP A 510 -21.34 28.69 -1.89
C TRP A 510 -21.91 30.12 -1.98
N ARG A 511 -21.04 31.12 -2.01
CA ARG A 511 -21.42 32.54 -2.03
C ARG A 511 -21.56 33.13 -3.43
N THR A 512 -21.09 32.40 -4.46
CA THR A 512 -21.14 32.91 -5.84
C THR A 512 -22.33 32.31 -6.57
N PRO A 513 -23.34 33.12 -6.95
CA PRO A 513 -24.54 32.67 -7.67
C PRO A 513 -24.24 32.02 -9.03
#